data_bd53254382cfee8406960525b5fb2cd3
#
_entry.id   bd53254382cfee8406960525b5fb2cd3
#
_cell.length_a   1.000
_cell.length_b   1.000
_cell.length_c   1.000
_cell.angle_alpha   90.00
_cell.angle_beta   90.00
_cell.angle_gamma   90.00
#
_symmetry.space_group_name_H-M   'P 1'
#
loop_
_entity.id
_entity.type
_entity.pdbx_description
1 polymer ?
#
loop_
_entity_poly.entity_id
_entity_poly.type
_entity_poly.pdbx_seq_one_letter_code
_entity_poly.pdbx_strand_id
1 'polypeptide(L)'
;MNIIDKFGNIVGTEAMKDPEKARRLLLTGYRMQEKKLQLFPDRALPESGQYVAKIVMKNIIEALAKPEQAAMVSIFVPGELVAAAGLTPYSVEALSCFIAGTKCEQAFLRRTEEEGFPETMCSYHRVFLGAALSGL
;
A
#
# COMPACT_ATOMS: atom_id res chain seq x y z
N MET A 1 4.26 -11.06 -20.05
CA MET A 1 4.42 -10.55 -18.69
C MET A 1 5.01 -9.15 -18.78
N ASN A 2 4.26 -8.12 -18.36
CA ASN A 2 4.72 -6.74 -18.43
C ASN A 2 5.69 -6.41 -17.27
N ILE A 3 6.27 -5.20 -17.26
CA ILE A 3 7.26 -4.79 -16.27
C ILE A 3 6.66 -4.72 -14.84
N ILE A 4 5.37 -4.37 -14.73
CA ILE A 4 4.67 -4.28 -13.44
C ILE A 4 4.49 -5.69 -12.86
N ASP A 5 4.09 -6.67 -13.68
CA ASP A 5 3.96 -8.06 -13.23
C ASP A 5 5.29 -8.63 -12.73
N LYS A 6 6.40 -8.32 -13.43
CA LYS A 6 7.74 -8.74 -12.99
C LYS A 6 8.11 -8.11 -11.65
N PHE A 7 7.85 -6.81 -11.51
CA PHE A 7 8.11 -6.11 -10.27
C PHE A 7 7.26 -6.65 -9.11
N GLY A 8 5.96 -6.87 -9.34
CA GLY A 8 5.06 -7.43 -8.35
C GLY A 8 5.47 -8.82 -7.88
N ASN A 9 5.90 -9.68 -8.80
CA ASN A 9 6.40 -11.02 -8.46
C ASN A 9 7.66 -10.96 -7.60
N ILE A 10 8.58 -10.03 -7.87
CA ILE A 10 9.78 -9.81 -7.05
C ILE A 10 9.37 -9.35 -5.66
N VAL A 11 8.52 -8.33 -5.56
CA VAL A 11 8.05 -7.80 -4.26
C VAL A 11 7.33 -8.88 -3.47
N GLY A 12 6.40 -9.63 -4.08
CA GLY A 12 5.66 -10.70 -3.41
C GLY A 12 6.58 -11.83 -2.90
N THR A 13 7.62 -12.16 -3.67
CA THR A 13 8.61 -13.17 -3.25
C THR A 13 9.47 -12.67 -2.09
N GLU A 14 9.93 -11.42 -2.17
CA GLU A 14 10.76 -10.82 -1.12
C GLU A 14 9.95 -10.58 0.16
N ALA A 15 8.66 -10.23 0.07
CA ALA A 15 7.81 -10.02 1.25
C ALA A 15 7.72 -11.27 2.15
N MET A 16 7.86 -12.46 1.58
CA MET A 16 7.86 -13.72 2.34
C MET A 16 9.23 -14.13 2.88
N LYS A 17 10.33 -13.47 2.43
CA LYS A 17 11.70 -13.83 2.79
C LYS A 17 12.41 -12.72 3.57
N ASP A 18 12.26 -11.50 3.10
CA ASP A 18 12.89 -10.29 3.63
C ASP A 18 11.90 -9.13 3.47
N PRO A 19 10.97 -8.98 4.43
CA PRO A 19 9.93 -7.94 4.36
C PRO A 19 10.51 -6.54 4.31
N GLU A 20 11.65 -6.29 4.94
CA GLU A 20 12.32 -5.00 4.89
C GLU A 20 12.80 -4.66 3.47
N LYS A 21 13.31 -5.62 2.73
CA LYS A 21 13.66 -5.46 1.33
C LYS A 21 12.44 -5.23 0.45
N ALA A 22 11.36 -5.98 0.69
CA ALA A 22 10.10 -5.78 -0.02
C ALA A 22 9.54 -4.37 0.21
N ARG A 23 9.55 -3.89 1.45
CA ARG A 23 9.15 -2.54 1.83
C ARG A 23 9.97 -1.47 1.09
N ARG A 24 11.29 -1.61 1.02
CA ARG A 24 12.17 -0.70 0.27
C ARG A 24 11.89 -0.71 -1.24
N LEU A 25 11.59 -1.87 -1.81
CA LEU A 25 11.20 -1.98 -3.22
C LEU A 25 9.88 -1.24 -3.49
N LEU A 26 8.85 -1.49 -2.67
CA LEU A 26 7.56 -0.79 -2.78
C LEU A 26 7.75 0.72 -2.63
N LEU A 27 8.48 1.16 -1.62
CA LEU A 27 8.76 2.58 -1.38
C LEU A 27 9.43 3.24 -2.60
N THR A 28 10.40 2.56 -3.20
CA THR A 28 11.08 3.05 -4.41
C THR A 28 10.11 3.15 -5.58
N GLY A 29 9.31 2.11 -5.81
CA GLY A 29 8.31 2.08 -6.89
C GLY A 29 7.26 3.18 -6.72
N TYR A 30 6.73 3.39 -5.51
CA TYR A 30 5.73 4.42 -5.24
C TYR A 30 6.29 5.85 -5.35
N ARG A 31 7.53 6.08 -4.92
CA ARG A 31 8.21 7.38 -5.14
C ARG A 31 8.42 7.68 -6.63
N MET A 32 8.73 6.67 -7.43
CA MET A 32 8.83 6.83 -8.89
C MET A 32 7.45 7.15 -9.50
N GLN A 33 6.40 6.45 -9.06
CA GLN A 33 5.03 6.70 -9.51
C GLN A 33 4.54 8.08 -9.07
N GLU A 34 4.84 8.53 -7.87
CA GLU A 34 4.52 9.88 -7.39
C GLU A 34 5.15 10.95 -8.29
N LYS A 35 6.45 10.83 -8.59
CA LYS A 35 7.13 11.75 -9.50
C LYS A 35 6.52 11.73 -10.90
N LYS A 36 6.16 10.55 -11.41
CA LYS A 36 5.47 10.43 -12.70
C LYS A 36 4.14 11.19 -12.69
N LEU A 37 3.33 11.03 -11.65
CA LEU A 37 2.03 11.71 -11.55
C LEU A 37 2.17 13.22 -11.36
N GLN A 38 3.26 13.70 -10.76
CA GLN A 38 3.57 15.13 -10.67
C GLN A 38 3.93 15.73 -12.02
N LEU A 39 4.71 15.01 -12.85
CA LEU A 39 5.15 15.47 -14.16
C LEU A 39 4.08 15.25 -15.24
N PHE A 40 3.32 14.19 -15.12
CA PHE A 40 2.31 13.75 -16.11
C PHE A 40 0.99 13.45 -15.38
N PRO A 41 0.20 14.47 -14.98
CA PRO A 41 -1.07 14.25 -14.29
C PRO A 41 -2.03 13.44 -15.16
N ASP A 42 -2.81 12.57 -14.55
CA ASP A 42 -3.83 11.80 -15.25
C ASP A 42 -5.02 12.70 -15.60
N ARG A 43 -5.12 13.05 -16.88
CA ARG A 43 -6.18 13.93 -17.40
C ARG A 43 -7.57 13.29 -17.37
N ALA A 44 -7.67 11.97 -17.15
CA ALA A 44 -8.96 11.29 -16.99
C ALA A 44 -9.58 11.56 -15.61
N LEU A 45 -8.77 11.99 -14.63
CA LEU A 45 -9.25 12.34 -13.30
C LEU A 45 -9.52 13.87 -13.18
N PRO A 46 -10.64 14.28 -12.56
CA PRO A 46 -10.86 15.68 -12.21
C PRO A 46 -9.78 16.17 -11.23
N GLU A 47 -9.56 17.47 -11.15
CA GLU A 47 -8.53 18.07 -10.28
C GLU A 47 -8.63 17.63 -8.82
N SER A 48 -9.86 17.56 -8.28
CA SER A 48 -10.12 17.06 -6.93
C SER A 48 -9.66 15.61 -6.75
N GLY A 49 -9.92 14.74 -7.74
CA GLY A 49 -9.48 13.34 -7.73
C GLY A 49 -7.96 13.22 -7.77
N GLN A 50 -7.30 14.06 -8.59
CA GLN A 50 -5.82 14.12 -8.64
C GLN A 50 -5.23 14.58 -7.30
N TYR A 51 -5.86 15.55 -6.66
CA TYR A 51 -5.43 16.06 -5.35
C TYR A 51 -5.53 14.97 -4.26
N VAL A 52 -6.68 14.28 -4.19
CA VAL A 52 -6.87 13.16 -3.24
C VAL A 52 -5.86 12.04 -3.50
N ALA A 53 -5.66 11.65 -4.75
CA ALA A 53 -4.69 10.62 -5.12
C ALA A 53 -3.26 10.98 -4.66
N LYS A 54 -2.85 12.25 -4.77
CA LYS A 54 -1.54 12.72 -4.29
C LYS A 54 -1.42 12.61 -2.77
N ILE A 55 -2.45 13.01 -2.01
CA ILE A 55 -2.43 12.91 -0.54
C ILE A 55 -2.33 11.45 -0.11
N VAL A 56 -3.17 10.58 -0.67
CA VAL A 56 -3.17 9.15 -0.34
C VAL A 56 -1.81 8.53 -0.65
N MET A 57 -1.25 8.81 -1.83
CA MET A 57 0.07 8.30 -2.20
C MET A 57 1.16 8.78 -1.24
N LYS A 58 1.15 10.07 -0.89
CA LYS A 58 2.10 10.64 0.07
C LYS A 58 2.02 9.93 1.42
N ASN A 59 0.82 9.73 1.95
CA ASN A 59 0.62 9.05 3.24
C ASN A 59 1.12 7.59 3.20
N ILE A 60 0.86 6.85 2.12
CA ILE A 60 1.38 5.48 1.95
C ILE A 60 2.91 5.47 1.88
N ILE A 61 3.51 6.41 1.13
CA ILE A 61 4.97 6.54 1.06
C ILE A 61 5.57 6.86 2.43
N GLU A 62 4.98 7.77 3.18
CA GLU A 62 5.43 8.15 4.52
C GLU A 62 5.26 6.99 5.51
N ALA A 63 4.14 6.26 5.47
CA ALA A 63 3.89 5.10 6.31
C ALA A 63 4.92 3.98 6.05
N LEU A 64 5.22 3.69 4.78
CA LEU A 64 6.26 2.72 4.42
C LEU A 64 7.68 3.19 4.76
N ALA A 65 7.92 4.50 4.76
CA ALA A 65 9.24 5.06 5.07
C ALA A 65 9.52 5.09 6.59
N LYS A 66 8.46 5.31 7.39
CA LYS A 66 8.54 5.47 8.85
C LYS A 66 7.37 4.74 9.53
N PRO A 67 7.38 3.41 9.52
CA PRO A 67 6.26 2.63 10.05
C PRO A 67 6.00 2.89 11.54
N GLU A 68 7.03 3.24 12.30
CA GLU A 68 6.92 3.59 13.72
C GLU A 68 6.16 4.91 13.99
N GLN A 69 5.98 5.74 12.97
CA GLN A 69 5.22 7.00 13.02
C GLN A 69 3.90 6.90 12.27
N ALA A 70 3.55 5.72 11.77
CA ALA A 70 2.35 5.51 10.99
C ALA A 70 1.22 4.95 11.85
N ALA A 71 0.00 5.37 11.56
CA ALA A 71 -1.20 4.82 12.17
C ALA A 71 -2.19 4.37 11.12
N MET A 72 -2.61 3.13 11.25
CA MET A 72 -3.61 2.52 10.40
C MET A 72 -5.00 3.07 10.73
N VAL A 73 -5.73 3.46 9.69
CA VAL A 73 -7.11 3.91 9.78
C VAL A 73 -7.98 3.22 8.71
N SER A 74 -9.27 3.08 8.99
CA SER A 74 -10.26 2.79 7.96
C SER A 74 -10.60 4.07 7.19
N ILE A 75 -11.10 3.95 5.96
CA ILE A 75 -11.59 5.11 5.17
C ILE A 75 -12.68 5.93 5.88
N PHE A 76 -13.34 5.36 6.89
CA PHE A 76 -14.39 6.03 7.68
C PHE A 76 -13.84 6.79 8.89
N VAL A 77 -12.57 6.65 9.21
CA VAL A 77 -11.92 7.34 10.34
C VAL A 77 -11.33 8.66 9.85
N PRO A 78 -11.64 9.79 10.52
CA PRO A 78 -11.02 11.08 10.16
C PRO A 78 -9.51 11.02 10.40
N GLY A 79 -8.73 10.88 9.32
CA GLY A 79 -7.27 10.83 9.37
C GLY A 79 -6.65 12.10 9.96
N GLU A 80 -7.38 13.22 9.90
CA GLU A 80 -6.97 14.51 10.46
C GLU A 80 -6.74 14.44 11.97
N LEU A 81 -7.51 13.63 12.71
CA LEU A 81 -7.31 13.42 14.16
C LEU A 81 -5.99 12.71 14.43
N VAL A 82 -5.65 11.73 13.60
CA VAL A 82 -4.38 11.00 13.69
C VAL A 82 -3.21 11.93 13.33
N ALA A 83 -3.36 12.74 12.27
CA ALA A 83 -2.37 13.72 11.89
C ALA A 83 -2.16 14.79 12.96
N ALA A 84 -3.23 15.25 13.61
CA ALA A 84 -3.15 16.20 14.74
C ALA A 84 -2.39 15.61 15.95
N ALA A 85 -2.38 14.29 16.11
CA ALA A 85 -1.57 13.61 17.12
C ALA A 85 -0.09 13.40 16.69
N GLY A 86 0.32 13.92 15.54
CA GLY A 86 1.70 13.82 15.02
C GLY A 86 2.03 12.49 14.34
N LEU A 87 1.02 11.68 14.02
CA LEU A 87 1.19 10.42 13.31
C LEU A 87 0.77 10.55 11.84
N THR A 88 1.35 9.73 10.98
CA THR A 88 0.95 9.63 9.57
C THR A 88 -0.23 8.66 9.42
N PRO A 89 -1.45 9.15 9.11
CA PRO A 89 -2.58 8.26 8.86
C PRO A 89 -2.42 7.57 7.49
N TYR A 90 -2.69 6.27 7.43
CA TYR A 90 -2.82 5.56 6.15
C TYR A 90 -4.02 4.60 6.19
N SER A 91 -4.76 4.55 5.09
CA SER A 91 -5.95 3.69 5.01
C SER A 91 -5.55 2.27 4.63
N VAL A 92 -6.15 1.30 5.32
CA VAL A 92 -6.06 -0.14 5.02
C VAL A 92 -6.44 -0.40 3.57
N GLU A 93 -7.53 0.19 3.13
CA GLU A 93 -8.08 0.02 1.80
C GLU A 93 -7.14 0.63 0.75
N ALA A 94 -6.58 1.81 1.03
CA ALA A 94 -5.62 2.46 0.13
C ALA A 94 -4.35 1.63 -0.02
N LEU A 95 -3.75 1.14 1.08
CA LEU A 95 -2.56 0.29 1.00
C LEU A 95 -2.84 -0.97 0.18
N SER A 96 -3.99 -1.61 0.39
CA SER A 96 -4.40 -2.79 -0.37
C SER A 96 -4.57 -2.50 -1.87
N CYS A 97 -5.14 -1.34 -2.22
CA CYS A 97 -5.20 -0.88 -3.61
C CYS A 97 -3.80 -0.70 -4.23
N PHE A 98 -2.86 -0.11 -3.48
CA PHE A 98 -1.49 0.10 -3.95
C PHE A 98 -0.75 -1.23 -4.14
N ILE A 99 -0.91 -2.18 -3.22
CA ILE A 99 -0.37 -3.54 -3.32
C ILE A 99 -0.95 -4.25 -4.56
N ALA A 100 -2.27 -4.19 -4.77
CA ALA A 100 -2.93 -4.76 -5.94
C ALA A 100 -2.48 -4.08 -7.25
N GLY A 101 -2.35 -2.76 -7.25
CA GLY A 101 -1.81 -2.01 -8.39
C GLY A 101 -0.36 -2.41 -8.74
N THR A 102 0.39 -2.89 -7.77
CA THR A 102 1.75 -3.44 -7.93
C THR A 102 1.76 -4.90 -8.38
N LYS A 103 0.60 -5.58 -8.41
CA LYS A 103 0.46 -7.01 -8.78
C LYS A 103 1.19 -7.98 -7.84
N CYS A 104 1.26 -7.67 -6.55
CA CYS A 104 1.83 -8.55 -5.52
C CYS A 104 0.82 -9.02 -4.47
N GLU A 105 -0.46 -8.70 -4.62
CA GLU A 105 -1.53 -9.01 -3.68
C GLU A 105 -1.69 -10.51 -3.39
N GLN A 106 -1.40 -11.36 -4.38
CA GLN A 106 -1.56 -12.82 -4.24
C GLN A 106 -0.62 -13.43 -3.17
N ALA A 107 0.54 -12.83 -2.96
CA ALA A 107 1.46 -13.28 -1.92
C ALA A 107 0.84 -13.05 -0.53
N PHE A 108 0.21 -11.90 -0.32
CA PHE A 108 -0.40 -11.53 0.95
C PHE A 108 -1.74 -12.24 1.20
N LEU A 109 -2.53 -12.50 0.16
CA LEU A 109 -3.74 -13.31 0.26
C LEU A 109 -3.41 -14.73 0.73
N ARG A 110 -2.40 -15.36 0.12
CA ARG A 110 -1.93 -16.69 0.55
C ARG A 110 -1.42 -16.68 1.99
N ARG A 111 -0.71 -15.64 2.39
CA ARG A 111 -0.23 -15.52 3.78
C ARG A 111 -1.38 -15.52 4.79
N THR A 112 -2.49 -14.85 4.49
CA THR A 112 -3.68 -14.89 5.37
C THR A 112 -4.36 -16.26 5.38
N GLU A 113 -4.39 -16.96 4.27
CA GLU A 113 -4.94 -18.32 4.18
C GLU A 113 -4.10 -19.32 5.00
N GLU A 114 -2.78 -19.23 4.92
CA GLU A 114 -1.85 -20.01 5.74
C GLU A 114 -2.03 -19.81 7.24
N GLU A 115 -2.45 -18.61 7.65
CA GLU A 115 -2.78 -18.28 9.05
C GLU A 115 -4.23 -18.63 9.43
N GLY A 116 -4.98 -19.25 8.53
CA GLY A 116 -6.33 -19.76 8.78
C GLY A 116 -7.46 -18.73 8.64
N PHE A 117 -7.21 -17.56 8.04
CA PHE A 117 -8.25 -16.59 7.76
C PHE A 117 -9.12 -17.04 6.59
N PRO A 118 -10.46 -16.94 6.70
CA PRO A 118 -11.37 -17.47 5.69
C PRO A 118 -11.33 -16.63 4.40
N GLU A 119 -11.46 -17.31 3.25
CA GLU A 119 -11.54 -16.67 1.94
C GLU A 119 -12.76 -15.74 1.76
N THR A 120 -13.81 -15.95 2.56
CA THR A 120 -15.01 -15.12 2.58
C THR A 120 -14.81 -13.73 3.16
N MET A 121 -13.68 -13.51 3.85
CA MET A 121 -13.31 -12.20 4.35
C MET A 121 -13.00 -11.23 3.21
N CYS A 122 -13.31 -9.95 3.38
CA CYS A 122 -13.04 -8.90 2.38
C CYS A 122 -11.57 -8.93 1.92
N SER A 123 -11.34 -9.01 0.61
CA SER A 123 -10.01 -9.12 0.02
C SER A 123 -9.09 -7.93 0.36
N TYR A 124 -9.62 -6.72 0.49
CA TYR A 124 -8.83 -5.56 0.93
C TYR A 124 -8.24 -5.76 2.32
N HIS A 125 -9.07 -6.24 3.26
CA HIS A 125 -8.60 -6.52 4.62
C HIS A 125 -7.63 -7.71 4.66
N ARG A 126 -7.86 -8.72 3.82
CA ARG A 126 -6.94 -9.87 3.71
C ARG A 126 -5.57 -9.45 3.18
N VAL A 127 -5.53 -8.64 2.12
CA VAL A 127 -4.25 -8.14 1.57
C VAL A 127 -3.49 -7.33 2.62
N PHE A 128 -4.17 -6.42 3.31
CA PHE A 128 -3.56 -5.64 4.39
C PHE A 128 -3.07 -6.54 5.53
N LEU A 129 -3.91 -7.46 6.00
CA LEU A 129 -3.56 -8.36 7.09
C LEU A 129 -2.37 -9.24 6.71
N GLY A 130 -2.34 -9.77 5.48
CA GLY A 130 -1.22 -10.54 4.96
C GLY A 130 0.07 -9.73 4.90
N ALA A 131 0.00 -8.45 4.53
CA ALA A 131 1.14 -7.55 4.55
C ALA A 131 1.66 -7.35 5.99
N ALA A 132 0.77 -7.07 6.93
CA ALA A 132 1.11 -6.92 8.34
C ALA A 132 1.71 -8.20 8.95
N LEU A 133 1.10 -9.35 8.69
CA LEU A 133 1.60 -10.67 9.12
C LEU A 133 2.97 -11.04 8.52
N SER A 134 3.28 -10.48 7.37
CA SER A 134 4.59 -10.64 6.72
C SER A 134 5.64 -9.67 7.25
N GLY A 135 5.26 -8.69 8.09
CA GLY A 135 6.17 -7.68 8.62
C GLY A 135 6.46 -6.54 7.63
N LEU A 136 5.60 -6.35 6.63
CA LEU A 136 5.75 -5.27 5.64
C LEU A 136 5.42 -3.87 6.29
#